data_a0815328b78f6b7c9c185c71c574e622
#
_entry.id   a0815328b78f6b7c9c185c71c574e622
#
_cell.length_a   1.000
_cell.length_b   1.000
_cell.length_c   1.000
_cell.angle_alpha   90.00
_cell.angle_beta   90.00
_cell.angle_gamma   90.00
#
_symmetry.space_group_name_H-M   'P 1'
#
loop_
_entity.id
_entity.type
_entity.pdbx_description
1 polymer ?
#
loop_
_entity_poly.entity_id
_entity_poly.type
_entity_poly.pdbx_seq_one_letter_code
_entity_poly.pdbx_strand_id
1 'polypeptide(L)'
;RQMCIRDSPYVAARLENTKVDEKVILRAYDALSAAHECVVVEGVGGWEVPIGPGRNFSDMAADFKLPVLLVIGNKLGAINHALLTLNAIKERGLECLGIVFNNVKDEWDTACVTNRSMVEEFSDAPILGELIHGQDYMDMDVLLERLH
;
A
#
# COMPACT_ATOMS: atom_id res chain seq x y z
N ARG A 1 -5.11 -3.78 -24.64
CA ARG A 1 -4.04 -4.41 -23.85
C ARG A 1 -4.51 -4.41 -22.41
N GLN A 2 -5.07 -5.52 -21.98
CA GLN A 2 -5.44 -5.76 -20.59
C GLN A 2 -4.18 -6.22 -19.85
N MET A 3 -3.25 -5.32 -19.62
CA MET A 3 -2.17 -5.60 -18.67
C MET A 3 -2.78 -5.56 -17.26
N CYS A 4 -3.12 -6.75 -16.81
CA CYS A 4 -2.96 -7.21 -15.43
C CYS A 4 -3.57 -6.43 -14.28
N ILE A 5 -4.82 -6.03 -14.41
CA ILE A 5 -5.62 -5.61 -13.23
C ILE A 5 -5.91 -6.81 -12.29
N ARG A 6 -5.48 -8.05 -12.65
CA ARG A 6 -5.86 -9.27 -11.92
C ARG A 6 -4.73 -10.23 -11.54
N ASP A 7 -3.48 -9.96 -11.94
CA ASP A 7 -2.33 -10.83 -11.66
C ASP A 7 -1.15 -10.07 -11.09
N SER A 8 -0.24 -10.80 -10.41
CA SER A 8 1.01 -10.20 -9.97
C SER A 8 1.88 -9.79 -11.17
N PRO A 9 2.72 -8.74 -11.03
CA PRO A 9 3.63 -8.30 -12.10
C PRO A 9 4.51 -9.44 -12.62
N TYR A 10 4.94 -10.33 -11.74
CA TYR A 10 5.76 -11.48 -12.11
C TYR A 10 5.01 -12.50 -12.97
N VAL A 11 3.76 -12.81 -12.63
CA VAL A 11 2.93 -13.72 -13.44
C VAL A 11 2.69 -13.12 -14.81
N ALA A 12 2.33 -11.84 -14.86
CA ALA A 12 2.13 -11.11 -16.11
C ALA A 12 3.36 -11.12 -17.01
N ALA A 13 4.52 -10.80 -16.44
CA ALA A 13 5.79 -10.81 -17.16
C ALA A 13 6.12 -12.20 -17.72
N ARG A 14 5.86 -13.27 -16.94
CA ARG A 14 6.05 -14.66 -17.41
C ARG A 14 5.14 -15.02 -18.58
N LEU A 15 3.86 -14.63 -18.52
CA LEU A 15 2.91 -14.89 -19.60
C LEU A 15 3.27 -14.17 -20.89
N GLU A 16 3.86 -12.97 -20.78
CA GLU A 16 4.32 -12.18 -21.93
C GLU A 16 5.78 -12.49 -22.31
N ASN A 17 6.43 -13.47 -21.68
CA ASN A 17 7.83 -13.85 -21.90
C ASN A 17 8.78 -12.64 -21.75
N THR A 18 8.50 -11.79 -20.74
CA THR A 18 9.28 -10.60 -20.39
C THR A 18 9.77 -10.68 -18.94
N LYS A 19 10.40 -9.61 -18.45
CA LYS A 19 10.83 -9.46 -17.08
C LYS A 19 10.47 -8.05 -16.57
N VAL A 20 10.17 -7.94 -15.29
CA VAL A 20 10.09 -6.64 -14.61
C VAL A 20 11.52 -6.11 -14.48
N ASP A 21 11.78 -4.94 -15.07
CA ASP A 21 13.07 -4.25 -14.94
C ASP A 21 12.96 -3.18 -13.83
N GLU A 22 13.37 -3.56 -12.63
CA GLU A 22 13.35 -2.69 -11.45
C GLU A 22 14.22 -1.43 -11.64
N LYS A 23 15.29 -1.52 -12.43
CA LYS A 23 16.17 -0.36 -12.72
C LYS A 23 15.44 0.70 -13.54
N VAL A 24 14.53 0.30 -14.42
CA VAL A 24 13.68 1.24 -15.17
C VAL A 24 12.73 1.95 -14.21
N ILE A 25 12.14 1.21 -13.26
CA ILE A 25 11.21 1.77 -12.27
C ILE A 25 11.94 2.78 -11.37
N LEU A 26 13.11 2.43 -10.82
CA LEU A 26 13.90 3.32 -9.97
C LEU A 26 14.33 4.59 -10.72
N ARG A 27 14.81 4.47 -11.96
CA ARG A 27 15.16 5.66 -12.78
C ARG A 27 13.95 6.55 -13.08
N ALA A 28 12.78 5.95 -13.30
CA ALA A 28 11.56 6.72 -13.51
C ALA A 28 11.16 7.48 -12.23
N TYR A 29 11.28 6.83 -11.07
CA TYR A 29 11.07 7.47 -9.79
C TYR A 29 12.03 8.64 -9.57
N ASP A 30 13.34 8.45 -9.81
CA ASP A 30 14.36 9.51 -9.66
C ASP A 30 14.03 10.72 -10.53
N ALA A 31 13.63 10.48 -11.79
CA ALA A 31 13.26 11.54 -12.71
C ALA A 31 12.00 12.30 -12.27
N LEU A 32 10.99 11.59 -11.75
CA LEU A 32 9.75 12.20 -11.23
C LEU A 32 10.03 13.01 -9.96
N SER A 33 10.83 12.46 -9.04
CA SER A 33 11.19 13.13 -7.79
C SER A 33 12.03 14.40 -8.02
N ALA A 34 12.83 14.43 -9.07
CA ALA A 34 13.57 15.64 -9.44
C ALA A 34 12.68 16.74 -10.07
N ALA A 35 11.51 16.36 -10.60
CA ALA A 35 10.63 17.26 -11.34
C ALA A 35 9.40 17.73 -10.52
N HIS A 36 9.10 17.08 -9.40
CA HIS A 36 7.88 17.31 -8.62
C HIS A 36 8.18 17.42 -7.13
N GLU A 37 7.45 18.27 -6.43
CA GLU A 37 7.56 18.45 -4.98
C GLU A 37 7.05 17.23 -4.19
N CYS A 38 6.11 16.49 -4.76
CA CYS A 38 5.54 15.29 -4.16
C CYS A 38 5.37 14.19 -5.21
N VAL A 39 5.76 12.98 -4.88
CA VAL A 39 5.57 11.78 -5.72
C VAL A 39 4.94 10.70 -4.87
N VAL A 40 3.81 10.17 -5.33
CA VAL A 40 3.14 9.02 -4.73
C VAL A 40 3.44 7.78 -5.57
N VAL A 41 3.96 6.73 -4.93
CA VAL A 41 4.24 5.44 -5.55
C VAL A 41 3.20 4.43 -5.08
N GLU A 42 2.34 3.98 -5.98
CA GLU A 42 1.36 2.94 -5.69
C GLU A 42 1.93 1.55 -6.01
N GLY A 43 1.77 0.63 -5.06
CA GLY A 43 2.10 -0.78 -5.26
C GLY A 43 1.05 -1.53 -6.07
N VAL A 44 1.44 -2.69 -6.61
CA VAL A 44 0.53 -3.57 -7.35
C VAL A 44 0.22 -4.81 -6.52
N GLY A 45 -1.02 -4.96 -6.11
CA GLY A 45 -1.47 -6.04 -5.25
C GLY A 45 -1.13 -5.80 -3.79
N GLY A 46 -0.56 -6.78 -3.09
CA GLY A 46 -0.20 -6.68 -1.68
C GLY A 46 1.30 -6.50 -1.46
N TRP A 47 1.69 -6.28 -0.21
CA TRP A 47 3.06 -5.99 0.21
C TRP A 47 4.08 -7.06 -0.21
N GLU A 48 3.74 -8.35 -0.08
CA GLU A 48 4.62 -9.47 -0.43
C GLU A 48 4.34 -10.05 -1.83
N VAL A 49 3.74 -9.27 -2.74
CA VAL A 49 3.48 -9.74 -4.11
C VAL A 49 4.80 -9.90 -4.87
N PRO A 50 5.05 -11.08 -5.49
CA PRO A 50 6.24 -11.32 -6.28
C PRO A 50 6.33 -10.41 -7.51
N ILE A 51 7.51 -9.80 -7.71
CA ILE A 51 7.86 -8.99 -8.88
C ILE A 51 8.94 -9.68 -9.73
N GLY A 52 9.64 -10.66 -9.14
CA GLY A 52 10.69 -11.44 -9.81
C GLY A 52 11.12 -12.63 -8.98
N PRO A 53 12.07 -13.46 -9.46
CA PRO A 53 12.62 -14.57 -8.68
C PRO A 53 13.31 -14.08 -7.41
N GLY A 54 12.76 -14.45 -6.24
CA GLY A 54 13.28 -14.05 -4.93
C GLY A 54 13.13 -12.56 -4.61
N ARG A 55 12.27 -11.84 -5.33
CA ARG A 55 11.99 -10.42 -5.13
C ARG A 55 10.51 -10.17 -5.04
N ASN A 56 10.10 -9.46 -4.01
CA ASN A 56 8.74 -9.03 -3.77
C ASN A 56 8.61 -7.51 -3.89
N PHE A 57 7.38 -7.01 -3.92
CA PHE A 57 7.13 -5.58 -3.92
C PHE A 57 7.71 -4.89 -2.67
N SER A 58 7.68 -5.56 -1.51
CA SER A 58 8.29 -5.08 -0.26
C SER A 58 9.80 -4.81 -0.39
N ASP A 59 10.52 -5.60 -1.18
CA ASP A 59 11.95 -5.37 -1.46
C ASP A 59 12.15 -4.10 -2.28
N MET A 60 11.31 -3.88 -3.29
CA MET A 60 11.36 -2.67 -4.10
C MET A 60 10.95 -1.43 -3.29
N ALA A 61 9.96 -1.55 -2.41
CA ALA A 61 9.58 -0.47 -1.50
C ALA A 61 10.75 -0.07 -0.57
N ALA A 62 11.51 -1.04 -0.09
CA ALA A 62 12.72 -0.79 0.69
C ALA A 62 13.82 -0.08 -0.13
N ASP A 63 13.95 -0.40 -1.42
CA ASP A 63 14.91 0.28 -2.30
C ASP A 63 14.55 1.76 -2.52
N PHE A 64 13.26 2.11 -2.55
CA PHE A 64 12.80 3.50 -2.60
C PHE A 64 13.08 4.27 -1.30
N LYS A 65 13.14 3.59 -0.16
CA LYS A 65 13.32 4.19 1.18
C LYS A 65 12.25 5.25 1.50
N LEU A 66 11.06 5.08 0.98
CA LEU A 66 9.94 5.98 1.23
C LEU A 66 9.13 5.52 2.44
N PRO A 67 8.55 6.45 3.19
CA PRO A 67 7.58 6.11 4.20
C PRO A 67 6.31 5.53 3.53
N VAL A 68 5.62 4.64 4.25
CA VAL A 68 4.50 3.86 3.72
C VAL A 68 3.17 4.36 4.27
N LEU A 69 2.24 4.68 3.39
CA LEU A 69 0.83 4.85 3.74
C LEU A 69 0.11 3.52 3.51
N LEU A 70 -0.46 2.93 4.56
CA LEU A 70 -1.18 1.66 4.46
C LEU A 70 -2.67 1.90 4.24
N VAL A 71 -3.18 1.50 3.08
CA VAL A 71 -4.61 1.54 2.77
C VAL A 71 -5.21 0.15 2.96
N ILE A 72 -6.20 0.04 3.83
CA ILE A 72 -6.84 -1.23 4.21
C ILE A 72 -8.24 -1.29 3.62
N GLY A 73 -8.54 -2.30 2.80
CA GLY A 73 -9.92 -2.60 2.41
C GLY A 73 -10.70 -3.09 3.65
N ASN A 74 -11.68 -2.29 4.10
CA ASN A 74 -12.45 -2.58 5.30
C ASN A 74 -13.46 -3.72 5.03
N LYS A 75 -13.12 -4.92 5.49
CA LYS A 75 -13.90 -6.16 5.32
C LYS A 75 -13.45 -7.22 6.31
N LEU A 76 -14.15 -8.35 6.36
CA LEU A 76 -13.70 -9.52 7.12
C LEU A 76 -12.25 -9.91 6.76
N GLY A 77 -11.40 -10.09 7.76
CA GLY A 77 -9.96 -10.39 7.63
C GLY A 77 -9.05 -9.16 7.57
N ALA A 78 -9.59 -7.94 7.56
CA ALA A 78 -8.81 -6.70 7.51
C ALA A 78 -7.83 -6.56 8.67
N ILE A 79 -8.22 -6.92 9.90
CA ILE A 79 -7.34 -6.88 11.08
C ILE A 79 -6.07 -7.70 10.84
N ASN A 80 -6.24 -8.97 10.43
CA ASN A 80 -5.10 -9.86 10.17
C ASN A 80 -4.20 -9.30 9.05
N HIS A 81 -4.79 -8.83 7.95
CA HIS A 81 -4.02 -8.25 6.84
C HIS A 81 -3.26 -6.99 7.27
N ALA A 82 -3.90 -6.13 8.05
CA ALA A 82 -3.27 -4.91 8.57
C ALA A 82 -2.06 -5.23 9.44
N LEU A 83 -2.24 -6.05 10.48
CA LEU A 83 -1.20 -6.37 11.44
C LEU A 83 -0.02 -7.11 10.80
N LEU A 84 -0.28 -8.06 9.90
CA LEU A 84 0.78 -8.74 9.14
C LEU A 84 1.55 -7.77 8.24
N THR A 85 0.85 -6.85 7.56
CA THR A 85 1.49 -5.87 6.68
C THR A 85 2.31 -4.86 7.47
N LEU A 86 1.80 -4.36 8.60
CA LEU A 86 2.52 -3.45 9.49
C LEU A 86 3.82 -4.09 10.01
N ASN A 87 3.76 -5.34 10.44
CA ASN A 87 4.94 -6.08 10.87
C ASN A 87 5.97 -6.23 9.73
N ALA A 88 5.51 -6.56 8.53
CA ALA A 88 6.37 -6.70 7.36
C ALA A 88 6.99 -5.36 6.92
N ILE A 89 6.29 -4.23 7.01
CA ILE A 89 6.82 -2.89 6.79
C ILE A 89 7.95 -2.60 7.78
N LYS A 90 7.71 -2.88 9.07
CA LYS A 90 8.69 -2.70 10.15
C LYS A 90 9.92 -3.59 9.97
N GLU A 91 9.75 -4.84 9.55
CA GLU A 91 10.86 -5.77 9.26
C GLU A 91 11.75 -5.28 8.11
N ARG A 92 11.21 -4.52 7.17
CA ARG A 92 11.97 -3.86 6.09
C ARG A 92 12.64 -2.55 6.53
N GLY A 93 12.48 -2.14 7.80
CA GLY A 93 13.04 -0.91 8.32
C GLY A 93 12.39 0.36 7.77
N LEU A 94 11.15 0.25 7.25
CA LEU A 94 10.40 1.37 6.73
C LEU A 94 9.44 1.94 7.78
N GLU A 95 9.23 3.24 7.72
CA GLU A 95 8.23 3.93 8.53
C GLU A 95 6.83 3.73 7.93
N CYS A 96 5.84 3.44 8.78
CA CYS A 96 4.44 3.53 8.42
C CYS A 96 3.91 4.91 8.86
N LEU A 97 3.58 5.78 7.90
CA LEU A 97 2.99 7.11 8.17
C LEU A 97 1.63 7.00 8.86
N GLY A 98 0.90 5.95 8.54
CA GLY A 98 -0.40 5.68 9.12
C GLY A 98 -1.27 4.81 8.23
N ILE A 99 -2.51 4.65 8.67
CA ILE A 99 -3.49 3.75 8.09
C ILE A 99 -4.70 4.53 7.61
N VAL A 100 -5.18 4.19 6.41
CA VAL A 100 -6.47 4.63 5.89
C VAL A 100 -7.36 3.41 5.70
N PHE A 101 -8.55 3.42 6.29
CA PHE A 101 -9.58 2.43 6.00
C PHE A 101 -10.38 2.81 4.77
N ASN A 102 -10.58 1.88 3.85
CA ASN A 102 -11.34 2.09 2.63
C ASN A 102 -12.55 1.13 2.59
N ASN A 103 -13.76 1.68 2.72
CA ASN A 103 -15.00 0.94 2.59
C ASN A 103 -15.36 0.82 1.10
N VAL A 104 -14.89 -0.26 0.48
CA VAL A 104 -15.06 -0.51 -0.98
C VAL A 104 -16.53 -0.78 -1.35
N LYS A 105 -17.36 -1.18 -0.38
CA LYS A 105 -18.77 -1.50 -0.56
C LYS A 105 -19.64 -0.68 0.38
N ASP A 106 -20.88 -0.46 -0.01
CA ASP A 106 -21.91 0.16 0.82
C ASP A 106 -22.60 -0.88 1.73
N GLU A 107 -21.82 -1.78 2.32
CA GLU A 107 -22.28 -2.84 3.21
C GLU A 107 -21.53 -2.70 4.54
N TRP A 108 -22.28 -2.52 5.61
CA TRP A 108 -21.75 -2.39 6.96
C TRP A 108 -22.05 -3.67 7.75
N ASP A 109 -21.12 -4.62 7.74
CA ASP A 109 -21.15 -5.77 8.62
C ASP A 109 -20.44 -5.47 9.95
N THR A 110 -20.53 -6.40 10.89
CA THR A 110 -19.87 -6.26 12.21
C THR A 110 -18.35 -6.08 12.07
N ALA A 111 -17.72 -6.73 11.08
CA ALA A 111 -16.30 -6.60 10.86
C ALA A 111 -15.93 -5.17 10.43
N CYS A 112 -16.68 -4.57 9.50
CA CYS A 112 -16.46 -3.19 9.07
C CYS A 112 -16.52 -2.20 10.23
N VAL A 113 -17.46 -2.40 11.15
CA VAL A 113 -17.65 -1.51 12.33
C VAL A 113 -16.53 -1.66 13.36
N THR A 114 -15.98 -2.86 13.54
CA THR A 114 -15.01 -3.15 14.61
C THR A 114 -13.56 -3.15 14.17
N ASN A 115 -13.26 -3.33 12.88
CA ASN A 115 -11.91 -3.45 12.38
C ASN A 115 -11.02 -2.28 12.79
N ARG A 116 -11.52 -1.05 12.68
CA ARG A 116 -10.77 0.16 13.03
C ARG A 116 -10.32 0.13 14.48
N SER A 117 -11.24 -0.04 15.42
CA SER A 117 -10.92 -0.06 16.86
C SER A 117 -9.95 -1.18 17.22
N MET A 118 -10.06 -2.34 16.57
CA MET A 118 -9.15 -3.45 16.80
C MET A 118 -7.75 -3.15 16.27
N VAL A 119 -7.62 -2.54 15.10
CA VAL A 119 -6.30 -2.15 14.59
C VAL A 119 -5.68 -1.04 15.45
N GLU A 120 -6.46 -0.08 15.93
CA GLU A 120 -6.01 0.95 16.89
C GLU A 120 -5.48 0.34 18.20
N GLU A 121 -6.17 -0.70 18.73
CA GLU A 121 -5.77 -1.36 19.97
C GLU A 121 -4.50 -2.21 19.83
N PHE A 122 -4.29 -2.83 18.66
CA PHE A 122 -3.22 -3.81 18.43
C PHE A 122 -2.06 -3.29 17.57
N SER A 123 -2.03 -2.00 17.23
CA SER A 123 -0.90 -1.40 16.49
C SER A 123 -0.59 0.02 16.97
N ASP A 124 0.67 0.41 16.86
CA ASP A 124 1.13 1.79 17.15
C ASP A 124 0.96 2.72 15.94
N ALA A 125 0.52 2.22 14.79
CA ALA A 125 0.36 3.01 13.58
C ALA A 125 -0.89 3.88 13.68
N PRO A 126 -0.79 5.20 13.45
CA PRO A 126 -1.95 6.10 13.57
C PRO A 126 -2.98 5.83 12.48
N ILE A 127 -4.26 5.92 12.84
CA ILE A 127 -5.34 5.92 11.86
C ILE A 127 -5.54 7.34 11.35
N LEU A 128 -5.25 7.56 10.08
CA LEU A 128 -5.33 8.88 9.44
C LEU A 128 -6.74 9.23 8.97
N GLY A 129 -7.54 8.21 8.66
CA GLY A 129 -8.91 8.43 8.24
C GLY A 129 -9.60 7.18 7.70
N GLU A 130 -10.81 7.40 7.24
CA GLU A 130 -11.66 6.38 6.65
C GLU A 130 -12.39 6.94 5.45
N LEU A 131 -12.33 6.25 4.31
CA LEU A 131 -13.11 6.54 3.12
C LEU A 131 -14.38 5.70 3.13
N ILE A 132 -15.53 6.35 3.06
CA ILE A 132 -16.83 5.71 2.92
C ILE A 132 -17.08 5.40 1.43
N HIS A 133 -17.84 4.35 1.14
CA HIS A 133 -18.18 3.99 -0.24
C HIS A 133 -18.80 5.17 -1.00
N GLY A 134 -18.29 5.43 -2.20
CA GLY A 134 -18.70 6.57 -3.03
C GLY A 134 -18.10 7.92 -2.65
N GLN A 135 -17.28 7.99 -1.60
CA GLN A 135 -16.49 9.17 -1.25
C GLN A 135 -15.19 9.17 -2.06
N ASP A 136 -14.86 10.30 -2.66
CA ASP A 136 -13.68 10.46 -3.52
C ASP A 136 -12.63 11.41 -2.94
N TYR A 137 -12.85 11.92 -1.72
CA TYR A 137 -11.90 12.76 -1.01
C TYR A 137 -11.86 12.44 0.48
N MET A 138 -10.73 12.73 1.10
CA MET A 138 -10.49 12.63 2.54
C MET A 138 -9.66 13.83 2.98
N ASP A 139 -9.87 14.28 4.22
CA ASP A 139 -8.98 15.26 4.82
C ASP A 139 -7.59 14.64 5.04
N MET A 140 -6.58 15.25 4.45
CA MET A 140 -5.20 14.77 4.46
C MET A 140 -4.28 15.63 5.34
N ASP A 141 -4.80 16.60 6.08
CA ASP A 141 -3.99 17.51 6.89
C ASP A 141 -3.07 16.76 7.85
N VAL A 142 -3.60 15.73 8.54
CA VAL A 142 -2.82 14.87 9.44
C VAL A 142 -1.69 14.12 8.73
N LEU A 143 -1.89 13.70 7.47
CA LEU A 143 -0.84 13.07 6.68
C LEU A 143 0.22 14.09 6.25
N LEU A 144 -0.21 15.26 5.80
CA LEU A 144 0.70 16.32 5.36
C LEU A 144 1.61 16.82 6.49
N GLU A 145 1.08 16.93 7.72
CA GLU A 145 1.88 17.25 8.91
C GLU A 145 2.97 16.22 9.22
N ARG A 146 2.81 14.97 8.80
CA ARG A 146 3.78 13.88 9.00
C ARG A 146 4.86 13.77 7.92
N LEU A 147 4.66 14.44 6.80
CA LEU A 147 5.62 14.47 5.69
C LEU A 147 6.65 15.61 5.82
N HIS A 148 6.44 16.51 6.79
CA HIS A 148 7.33 17.61 7.14
C HIS A 148 8.09 17.33 8.43
#